data_4a74576f4eb2b2af1053f789e2d2aa3a
#
_entry.id   4a74576f4eb2b2af1053f789e2d2aa3a
#
_cell.length_a   1.000
_cell.length_b   1.000
_cell.length_c   1.000
_cell.angle_alpha   90.00
_cell.angle_beta   90.00
_cell.angle_gamma   90.00
#
_symmetry.space_group_name_H-M   'P 1'
#
loop_
_entity.id
_entity.type
_entity.pdbx_description
1 polymer ?
#
loop_
_entity_poly.entity_id
_entity_poly.type
_entity_poly.pdbx_seq_one_letter_code
_entity_poly.pdbx_strand_id
1 'polypeptide(L)' 'MEIKICGIRRKEDIDIINKYKPDYIGFIFAKSKREVTPETVAEITKNLDKNIKKVGVFVNATYEKINEAVNVAKLDVV' A
#
# COMPACT_ATOMS: atom_id res chain seq x y z
N MET A 1 -13.75 -8.93 12.74
CA MET A 1 -14.05 -7.98 11.64
C MET A 1 -12.77 -7.49 11.00
N GLU A 2 -12.67 -7.58 9.70
CA GLU A 2 -11.51 -7.08 8.96
C GLU A 2 -11.72 -5.62 8.62
N ILE A 3 -10.67 -4.82 8.84
CA ILE A 3 -10.69 -3.39 8.53
C ILE A 3 -9.63 -3.10 7.49
N LYS A 4 -10.01 -2.39 6.43
CA LYS A 4 -9.13 -1.99 5.35
C LYS A 4 -9.18 -0.48 5.16
N ILE A 5 -8.01 0.15 5.11
CA ILE A 5 -7.89 1.59 4.84
C ILE A 5 -7.16 1.75 3.50
N CYS A 6 -7.77 2.45 2.57
CA CYS A 6 -7.21 2.67 1.23
C CYS A 6 -6.77 4.11 1.00
N GLY A 7 -5.88 4.27 0.02
CA GLY A 7 -5.47 5.61 -0.41
C GLY A 7 -4.37 6.23 0.42
N ILE A 8 -3.58 5.43 1.09
CA ILE A 8 -2.44 5.92 1.86
C ILE A 8 -1.36 6.46 0.91
N ARG A 9 -0.86 7.66 1.19
CA ARG A 9 0.15 8.33 0.36
C ARG A 9 1.27 8.97 1.14
N ARG A 10 1.13 9.11 2.46
CA ARG A 10 2.06 9.90 3.25
C ARG A 10 2.63 9.10 4.41
N LYS A 11 3.87 9.42 4.76
CA LYS A 11 4.56 8.82 5.89
C LYS A 11 3.83 9.05 7.21
N GLU A 12 3.23 10.23 7.37
CA GLU A 12 2.50 10.60 8.58
C GLU A 12 1.31 9.67 8.83
N ASP A 13 0.69 9.16 7.76
CA ASP A 13 -0.45 8.25 7.87
C ASP A 13 -0.05 6.92 8.51
N ILE A 14 1.20 6.51 8.36
CA ILE A 14 1.69 5.23 8.90
C ILE A 14 1.69 5.24 10.42
N ASP A 15 2.03 6.36 11.04
CA ASP A 15 2.02 6.48 12.51
C ASP A 15 0.60 6.29 13.05
N ILE A 16 -0.39 6.88 12.38
CA ILE A 16 -1.79 6.72 12.75
C ILE A 16 -2.25 5.28 12.54
N ILE A 17 -1.85 4.67 11.43
CA ILE A 17 -2.20 3.29 11.09
C ILE A 17 -1.62 2.32 12.11
N ASN A 18 -0.37 2.49 12.51
CA ASN A 18 0.25 1.65 13.52
C ASN A 18 -0.50 1.73 14.86
N LYS A 19 -1.07 2.89 15.15
CA LYS A 19 -1.84 3.09 16.37
C LYS A 19 -3.18 2.36 16.34
N TYR A 20 -3.90 2.43 15.22
CA TYR A 20 -5.21 1.81 15.07
C TYR A 20 -5.17 0.36 14.63
N LYS A 21 -4.07 -0.05 14.02
CA LYS A 21 -3.82 -1.44 13.59
C LYS A 21 -4.95 -2.06 12.78
N PRO A 22 -5.28 -1.48 11.59
CA PRO A 22 -6.21 -2.14 10.68
C PRO A 22 -5.59 -3.44 10.19
N ASP A 23 -6.40 -4.34 9.66
CA ASP A 23 -5.88 -5.61 9.11
C ASP A 23 -5.17 -5.41 7.79
N TYR A 24 -5.64 -4.45 6.99
CA TYR A 24 -5.09 -4.16 5.66
C TYR A 24 -4.98 -2.66 5.44
N ILE A 25 -3.94 -2.26 4.69
CA ILE A 25 -3.89 -0.91 4.11
C ILE A 25 -3.73 -1.04 2.61
N GLY A 26 -4.40 -0.18 1.87
CA GLY A 26 -4.42 -0.23 0.41
C GLY A 26 -3.68 0.94 -0.22
N PHE A 27 -2.97 0.65 -1.30
CA PHE A 27 -2.27 1.65 -2.10
C PHE A 27 -2.79 1.61 -3.52
N ILE A 28 -3.06 2.79 -4.09
CA ILE A 28 -3.63 2.90 -5.44
C ILE A 28 -2.50 3.17 -6.43
N PHE A 29 -2.27 2.21 -7.33
CA PHE A 29 -1.25 2.32 -8.38
C PHE A 29 -1.89 2.67 -9.72
N ALA A 30 -3.17 3.02 -9.71
CA ALA A 30 -3.89 3.46 -10.89
C ALA A 30 -3.86 4.99 -10.98
N LYS A 31 -4.00 5.52 -12.20
CA LYS A 31 -3.99 6.95 -12.44
C LYS A 31 -5.17 7.63 -11.71
N SER A 32 -4.88 8.34 -10.64
CA SER A 32 -5.87 9.02 -9.81
C SER A 32 -5.18 10.04 -8.92
N LYS A 33 -5.97 10.81 -8.17
CA LYS A 33 -5.43 11.77 -7.19
C LYS A 33 -4.69 11.09 -6.04
N ARG A 34 -4.93 9.79 -5.83
CA ARG A 34 -4.33 9.02 -4.75
C ARG A 34 -3.25 8.06 -5.24
N GLU A 35 -2.86 8.20 -6.50
CA GLU A 35 -1.83 7.34 -7.07
C GLU A 35 -0.50 7.48 -6.33
N VAL A 36 0.14 6.34 -6.08
CA VAL A 36 1.48 6.29 -5.49
C VAL A 36 2.37 5.41 -6.35
N THR A 37 3.68 5.59 -6.24
CA THR A 37 4.64 4.71 -6.90
C THR A 37 5.08 3.59 -5.96
N PRO A 38 5.53 2.44 -6.49
CA PRO A 38 6.03 1.36 -5.62
C PRO A 38 7.17 1.83 -4.72
N GLU A 39 8.04 2.69 -5.22
CA GLU A 39 9.16 3.22 -4.45
C GLU A 39 8.69 4.07 -3.27
N THR A 40 7.66 4.89 -3.49
CA THR A 40 7.06 5.68 -2.42
C THR A 40 6.45 4.78 -1.34
N VAL A 41 5.76 3.73 -1.75
CA VAL A 41 5.17 2.77 -0.81
C VAL A 41 6.26 2.09 0.01
N ALA A 42 7.35 1.67 -0.63
CA ALA A 42 8.48 1.06 0.06
C ALA A 42 9.05 2.01 1.11
N GLU A 43 9.17 3.29 0.79
CA GLU A 43 9.70 4.30 1.69
C GLU A 43 8.78 4.57 2.89
N ILE A 44 7.50 4.85 2.63
CA ILE A 44 6.58 5.24 3.70
C ILE A 44 6.21 4.07 4.61
N THR A 45 6.35 2.82 4.15
CA THR A 45 6.00 1.65 4.96
C THR A 45 7.16 1.03 5.72
N LYS A 46 8.31 1.69 5.75
CA LYS A 46 9.47 1.18 6.49
C LYS A 46 9.16 0.89 7.95
N ASN A 47 8.35 1.72 8.56
CA ASN A 47 7.99 1.61 9.98
C ASN A 47 6.60 1.01 10.21
N LEU A 48 5.99 0.45 9.17
CA LEU A 48 4.67 -0.17 9.29
C LEU A 48 4.73 -1.43 10.13
N ASP A 49 3.73 -1.61 11.00
CA ASP A 49 3.59 -2.83 11.80
C ASP A 49 3.51 -4.05 10.86
N LYS A 50 4.30 -5.07 11.17
CA LYS A 50 4.42 -6.27 10.32
C LYS A 50 3.13 -7.07 10.21
N ASN A 51 2.22 -6.90 11.16
CA ASN A 51 0.95 -7.62 11.16
C ASN A 51 -0.09 -6.98 10.24
N ILE A 52 0.18 -5.77 9.75
CA ILE A 52 -0.71 -5.08 8.82
C ILE A 52 -0.31 -5.44 7.39
N LYS A 53 -1.25 -5.98 6.62
CA LYS A 53 -1.00 -6.41 5.26
C LYS A 53 -1.16 -5.27 4.27
N LYS A 54 -0.30 -5.26 3.25
CA LYS A 54 -0.32 -4.24 2.19
C LYS A 54 -1.06 -4.78 0.97
N VAL A 55 -2.06 -4.03 0.51
CA VAL A 55 -2.87 -4.40 -0.65
C VAL A 55 -2.62 -3.39 -1.76
N GLY A 56 -2.34 -3.87 -2.96
CA GLY A 56 -2.19 -3.02 -4.13
C GLY A 56 -3.46 -3.01 -4.96
N VAL A 57 -3.92 -1.83 -5.35
CA VAL A 57 -5.08 -1.66 -6.23
C VAL A 57 -4.59 -1.23 -7.59
N PHE A 58 -4.91 -2.00 -8.63
CA PHE A 58 -4.48 -1.76 -10.01
C PHE A 58 -5.68 -1.69 -10.93
N VAL A 59 -5.59 -0.85 -11.96
CA VAL A 59 -6.58 -0.75 -13.02
C VAL A 59 -5.86 -0.72 -14.36
N ASN A 60 -6.18 -1.67 -15.23
CA ASN A 60 -5.58 -1.78 -16.57
C ASN A 60 -4.04 -1.82 -16.55
N ALA A 61 -3.46 -2.36 -15.50
CA ALA A 61 -2.01 -2.48 -15.39
C ALA A 61 -1.52 -3.76 -16.07
N THR A 62 -0.31 -3.71 -16.64
CA THR A 62 0.32 -4.89 -17.20
C THR A 62 0.80 -5.81 -16.09
N TYR A 63 0.97 -7.09 -16.41
CA TYR A 63 1.53 -8.06 -15.48
C TYR A 63 2.89 -7.60 -14.94
N GLU A 64 3.72 -7.04 -15.84
CA GLU A 64 5.04 -6.56 -15.47
C GLU A 64 4.99 -5.45 -14.43
N LYS A 65 4.07 -4.50 -14.58
CA LYS A 65 3.90 -3.40 -13.63
C LYS A 65 3.41 -3.90 -12.27
N ILE A 66 2.47 -4.85 -12.28
CA ILE A 66 1.96 -5.44 -11.05
C ILE A 66 3.08 -6.18 -10.34
N ASN A 67 3.85 -6.98 -11.06
CA ASN A 67 4.95 -7.74 -10.50
C ASN A 67 6.04 -6.84 -9.92
N GLU A 68 6.37 -5.75 -10.61
CA GLU A 68 7.33 -4.76 -10.11
C GLU A 68 6.84 -4.14 -8.81
N ALA A 69 5.57 -3.74 -8.75
CA ALA A 69 5.01 -3.14 -7.54
C ALA A 69 5.02 -4.12 -6.37
N VAL A 70 4.67 -5.38 -6.62
CA VAL A 70 4.70 -6.42 -5.58
C VAL A 70 6.11 -6.59 -5.01
N ASN A 71 7.12 -6.61 -5.88
CA ASN A 71 8.51 -6.82 -5.46
C ASN A 71 9.10 -5.59 -4.77
N VAL A 72 8.86 -4.39 -5.28
CA VAL A 72 9.43 -3.15 -4.75
C VAL A 72 8.73 -2.74 -3.45
N ALA A 73 7.42 -2.71 -3.46
CA ALA A 73 6.62 -2.28 -2.31
C ALA A 73 6.35 -3.41 -1.33
N LYS A 74 6.68 -4.65 -1.67
CA LYS A 74 6.44 -5.83 -0.84
C LYS A 74 4.98 -5.99 -0.48
N LEU A 75 4.13 -5.98 -1.50
CA LEU A 75 2.69 -6.14 -1.33
C LEU A 75 2.35 -7.57 -0.92
N ASP A 76 1.38 -7.70 -0.02
CA ASP A 76 0.90 -9.01 0.44
C ASP A 76 -0.29 -9.51 -0.40
N VAL A 77 -1.09 -8.57 -0.93
CA VAL A 77 -2.29 -8.88 -1.71
C VAL A 77 -2.39 -7.91 -2.89
N VAL A 78 -2.94 -8.36 -3.99
CA VAL A 78 -3.15 -7.56 -5.19
C VAL A 78 -4.64 -7.40 -5.49
#